data_269e74213c421f4891570434a1011382
#
_entry.id   269e74213c421f4891570434a1011382
#
_cell.length_a   1.000
_cell.length_b   1.000
_cell.length_c   1.000
_cell.angle_alpha   90.00
_cell.angle_beta   90.00
_cell.angle_gamma   90.00
#
_symmetry.space_group_name_H-M   'P 1'
#
loop_
_entity.id
_entity.type
_entity.pdbx_description
1 polymer ?
#
loop_
_entity_poly.entity_id
_entity_poly.type
_entity_poly.pdbx_seq_one_letter_code
_entity_poly.pdbx_strand_id
1 'polypeptide(L)'
;NSRLDTLQAAVLNIKIKSLSKWISNRKKVANNYLDLLEKNSFIHLPKIDSENVSHSWNQFVIKLKNYNYDINNDYSELFETDVNKNNSLRNLLKLRLSEKGINSIIYYPIPIHAQIAYKNKNFSREKLINTERVCTEVLSLPMYPEISYEEQVYVAENLNIILKSCINELQICA
;
A
#
# COMPACT_ATOMS: atom_id res chain seq x y z
N ASN A 1 4.58 -0.28 25.85
CA ASN A 1 4.36 -1.33 26.82
C ASN A 1 2.92 -1.85 26.70
N SER A 2 2.69 -2.81 25.80
CA SER A 2 1.37 -3.38 25.54
C SER A 2 1.30 -4.78 26.16
N ARG A 3 0.29 -4.98 27.01
CA ARG A 3 -0.05 -6.29 27.56
C ARG A 3 -1.48 -6.62 27.17
N LEU A 4 -1.77 -7.92 27.05
CA LEU A 4 -3.13 -8.38 26.80
C LEU A 4 -3.92 -8.28 28.11
N ASP A 5 -4.77 -7.26 28.22
CA ASP A 5 -5.68 -7.12 29.35
C ASP A 5 -6.93 -8.02 29.23
N THR A 6 -7.69 -8.15 30.30
CA THR A 6 -8.85 -9.03 30.37
C THR A 6 -9.95 -8.64 29.40
N LEU A 7 -10.19 -7.33 29.18
CA LEU A 7 -11.20 -6.86 28.24
C LEU A 7 -10.80 -7.17 26.80
N GLN A 8 -9.54 -6.94 26.43
CA GLN A 8 -9.01 -7.30 25.13
C GLN A 8 -9.09 -8.81 24.89
N ALA A 9 -8.71 -9.62 25.87
CA ALA A 9 -8.82 -11.07 25.80
C ALA A 9 -10.27 -11.55 25.60
N ALA A 10 -11.22 -10.97 26.31
CA ALA A 10 -12.64 -11.29 26.15
C ALA A 10 -13.16 -10.99 24.74
N VAL A 11 -12.83 -9.81 24.19
CA VAL A 11 -13.16 -9.44 22.81
C VAL A 11 -12.53 -10.38 21.79
N LEU A 12 -11.25 -10.72 21.97
CA LEU A 12 -10.54 -11.64 21.08
C LEU A 12 -11.12 -13.05 21.10
N ASN A 13 -11.53 -13.56 22.27
CA ASN A 13 -12.17 -14.86 22.39
C ASN A 13 -13.50 -14.95 21.61
N ILE A 14 -14.22 -13.84 21.47
CA ILE A 14 -15.42 -13.78 20.64
C ILE A 14 -15.03 -13.74 19.15
N LYS A 15 -14.10 -12.87 18.79
CA LYS A 15 -13.71 -12.61 17.39
C LYS A 15 -12.99 -13.80 16.73
N ILE A 16 -12.20 -14.57 17.48
CA ILE A 16 -11.44 -15.70 16.95
C ILE A 16 -12.33 -16.77 16.30
N LYS A 17 -13.57 -16.89 16.78
CA LYS A 17 -14.56 -17.83 16.20
C LYS A 17 -14.90 -17.50 14.75
N SER A 18 -14.76 -16.26 14.33
CA SER A 18 -15.04 -15.78 12.97
C SER A 18 -13.79 -15.63 12.11
N LEU A 19 -12.59 -15.82 12.67
CA LEU A 19 -11.32 -15.51 12.02
C LEU A 19 -11.14 -16.27 10.69
N SER A 20 -11.41 -17.56 10.65
CA SER A 20 -11.27 -18.37 9.43
C SER A 20 -12.20 -17.89 8.32
N LYS A 21 -13.42 -17.47 8.65
CA LYS A 21 -14.37 -16.89 7.69
C LYS A 21 -13.85 -15.56 7.14
N TRP A 22 -13.32 -14.70 7.99
CA TRP A 22 -12.75 -13.41 7.55
C TRP A 22 -11.52 -13.59 6.67
N ILE A 23 -10.62 -14.52 6.99
CA ILE A 23 -9.46 -14.83 6.15
C ILE A 23 -9.93 -15.36 4.78
N SER A 24 -10.90 -16.26 4.74
CA SER A 24 -11.47 -16.76 3.49
C SER A 24 -12.09 -15.64 2.65
N ASN A 25 -12.85 -14.73 3.26
CA ASN A 25 -13.43 -13.60 2.56
C ASN A 25 -12.35 -12.64 2.03
N ARG A 26 -11.32 -12.30 2.85
CA ARG A 26 -10.19 -11.49 2.39
C ARG A 26 -9.46 -12.12 1.21
N LYS A 27 -9.33 -13.45 1.17
CA LYS A 27 -8.76 -14.16 0.03
C LYS A 27 -9.60 -13.97 -1.24
N LYS A 28 -10.94 -14.03 -1.14
CA LYS A 28 -11.84 -13.74 -2.27
C LYS A 28 -11.67 -12.30 -2.75
N VAL A 29 -11.66 -11.33 -1.81
CA VAL A 29 -11.44 -9.91 -2.12
C VAL A 29 -10.12 -9.70 -2.84
N ALA A 30 -9.05 -10.32 -2.37
CA ALA A 30 -7.73 -10.22 -2.99
C ALA A 30 -7.73 -10.77 -4.42
N ASN A 31 -8.34 -11.94 -4.64
CA ASN A 31 -8.44 -12.53 -5.97
C ASN A 31 -9.21 -11.61 -6.93
N ASN A 32 -10.35 -11.05 -6.49
CA ASN A 32 -11.11 -10.11 -7.30
C ASN A 32 -10.25 -8.88 -7.70
N TYR A 33 -9.49 -8.30 -6.76
CA TYR A 33 -8.58 -7.20 -7.09
C TYR A 33 -7.47 -7.62 -8.05
N LEU A 34 -6.92 -8.82 -7.91
CA LEU A 34 -5.93 -9.34 -8.85
C LEU A 34 -6.51 -9.40 -10.27
N ASP A 35 -7.72 -9.94 -10.43
CA ASP A 35 -8.40 -10.05 -11.72
C ASP A 35 -8.77 -8.67 -12.31
N LEU A 36 -9.34 -7.78 -11.49
CA LEU A 36 -9.78 -6.45 -11.91
C LEU A 36 -8.61 -5.54 -12.35
N LEU A 37 -7.43 -5.75 -11.75
CA LEU A 37 -6.25 -4.91 -11.96
C LEU A 37 -5.17 -5.58 -12.82
N GLU A 38 -5.33 -6.83 -13.24
CA GLU A 38 -4.33 -7.62 -13.99
C GLU A 38 -3.79 -6.86 -15.21
N LYS A 39 -4.67 -6.18 -15.93
CA LYS A 39 -4.31 -5.46 -17.18
C LYS A 39 -3.69 -4.09 -16.98
N ASN A 40 -3.56 -3.64 -15.71
CA ASN A 40 -2.96 -2.33 -15.45
C ASN A 40 -1.44 -2.40 -15.54
N SER A 41 -0.87 -1.84 -16.62
CA SER A 41 0.57 -1.86 -16.88
C SER A 41 1.39 -0.94 -15.97
N PHE A 42 0.75 -0.01 -15.23
CA PHE A 42 1.42 1.01 -14.41
C PHE A 42 1.61 0.59 -12.94
N ILE A 43 1.11 -0.58 -12.56
CA ILE A 43 1.26 -1.11 -11.20
C ILE A 43 1.88 -2.50 -11.21
N HIS A 44 2.46 -2.85 -10.06
CA HIS A 44 2.80 -4.23 -9.73
C HIS A 44 1.82 -4.72 -8.67
N LEU A 45 1.18 -5.84 -8.94
CA LEU A 45 0.29 -6.53 -8.01
C LEU A 45 1.08 -7.45 -7.08
N PRO A 46 0.59 -7.68 -5.86
CA PRO A 46 1.20 -8.66 -4.96
C PRO A 46 1.11 -10.06 -5.55
N LYS A 47 2.19 -10.83 -5.40
CA LYS A 47 2.25 -12.23 -5.82
C LYS A 47 2.41 -13.15 -4.61
N ILE A 48 1.82 -14.33 -4.70
CA ILE A 48 2.07 -15.43 -3.75
C ILE A 48 2.98 -16.41 -4.47
N ASP A 49 4.23 -16.48 -4.05
CA ASP A 49 5.26 -17.26 -4.75
C ASP A 49 5.23 -18.76 -4.43
N SER A 50 4.35 -19.24 -3.56
CA SER A 50 4.30 -20.65 -3.16
C SER A 50 2.87 -21.07 -2.83
N GLU A 51 2.48 -22.24 -3.35
CA GLU A 51 1.19 -22.89 -3.03
C GLU A 51 1.08 -23.29 -1.56
N ASN A 52 2.21 -23.43 -0.87
CA ASN A 52 2.28 -23.80 0.53
C ASN A 52 2.12 -22.61 1.49
N VAL A 53 2.00 -21.38 0.98
CA VAL A 53 1.82 -20.17 1.77
C VAL A 53 0.39 -19.72 1.77
N SER A 54 -0.21 -19.65 2.96
CA SER A 54 -1.53 -19.05 3.15
C SER A 54 -1.38 -17.59 3.56
N HIS A 55 -1.71 -16.66 2.67
CA HIS A 55 -1.69 -15.23 2.95
C HIS A 55 -3.01 -14.79 3.61
N SER A 56 -2.93 -14.06 4.72
CA SER A 56 -4.11 -13.57 5.47
C SER A 56 -4.78 -12.34 4.84
N TRP A 57 -4.09 -11.69 3.89
CA TRP A 57 -4.54 -10.48 3.23
C TRP A 57 -5.00 -9.39 4.20
N ASN A 58 -4.16 -9.13 5.21
CA ASN A 58 -4.40 -8.02 6.14
C ASN A 58 -4.47 -6.68 5.39
N GLN A 59 -3.65 -6.55 4.36
CA GLN A 59 -3.61 -5.41 3.43
C GLN A 59 -3.50 -5.93 2.00
N PHE A 60 -4.06 -5.17 1.04
CA PHE A 60 -3.82 -5.36 -0.38
C PHE A 60 -2.97 -4.21 -0.89
N VAL A 61 -1.67 -4.45 -1.01
CA VAL A 61 -0.67 -3.44 -1.35
C VAL A 61 -0.32 -3.54 -2.83
N ILE A 62 -0.59 -2.48 -3.57
CA ILE A 62 -0.06 -2.29 -4.92
C ILE A 62 1.24 -1.49 -4.87
N LYS A 63 2.11 -1.69 -5.86
CA LYS A 63 3.32 -0.89 -6.03
C LYS A 63 3.24 -0.18 -7.38
N LEU A 64 3.31 1.15 -7.37
CA LEU A 64 3.33 1.93 -8.59
C LEU A 64 4.67 1.73 -9.31
N LYS A 65 4.64 1.65 -10.64
CA LYS A 65 5.87 1.72 -11.42
C LYS A 65 6.34 3.18 -11.41
N ASN A 66 7.43 3.44 -10.72
CA ASN A 66 8.04 4.75 -10.67
C ASN A 66 9.14 4.83 -11.72
N TYR A 67 8.85 5.45 -12.84
CA TYR A 67 9.79 5.62 -13.96
C TYR A 67 10.87 6.67 -13.68
N ASN A 68 10.68 7.51 -12.67
CA ASN A 68 11.59 8.62 -12.35
C ASN A 68 12.41 8.36 -11.07
N TYR A 69 12.48 7.11 -10.59
CA TYR A 69 13.34 6.79 -9.46
C TYR A 69 14.79 6.77 -9.91
N ASP A 70 15.53 7.82 -9.59
CA ASP A 70 16.99 7.84 -9.76
C ASP A 70 17.67 7.38 -8.47
N ILE A 71 18.46 6.32 -8.58
CA ILE A 71 19.22 5.73 -7.50
C ILE A 71 20.26 6.72 -6.89
N ASN A 72 20.65 7.73 -7.66
CA ASN A 72 21.63 8.75 -7.24
C ASN A 72 20.98 9.93 -6.52
N ASN A 73 19.66 10.05 -6.52
CA ASN A 73 18.99 11.15 -5.83
C ASN A 73 18.94 10.92 -4.32
N ASP A 74 19.18 12.01 -3.58
CA ASP A 74 18.99 12.00 -2.14
C ASP A 74 17.49 12.12 -1.78
N TYR A 75 16.91 11.00 -1.37
CA TYR A 75 15.50 10.94 -0.96
C TYR A 75 15.29 11.28 0.52
N SER A 76 16.32 11.70 1.25
CA SER A 76 16.17 12.06 2.67
C SER A 76 15.15 13.17 2.88
N GLU A 77 15.08 14.14 1.97
CA GLU A 77 14.09 15.22 2.02
C GLU A 77 12.64 14.71 1.82
N LEU A 78 12.46 13.60 1.09
CA LEU A 78 11.13 12.98 0.92
C LEU A 78 10.59 12.39 2.21
N PHE A 79 11.46 12.10 3.17
CA PHE A 79 11.08 11.49 4.44
C PHE A 79 11.04 12.51 5.60
N GLU A 80 11.49 13.75 5.39
CA GLU A 80 11.58 14.75 6.46
C GLU A 80 10.28 15.52 6.69
N THR A 81 9.37 15.59 5.73
CA THR A 81 8.17 16.42 5.84
C THR A 81 6.97 15.81 5.15
N ASP A 82 5.84 16.19 5.65
CA ASP A 82 4.47 16.02 5.18
C ASP A 82 4.31 15.19 3.89
N VAL A 83 3.87 13.96 4.05
CA VAL A 83 3.51 13.03 2.96
C VAL A 83 2.57 13.68 1.92
N ASN A 84 1.93 14.80 2.28
CA ASN A 84 1.01 15.56 1.44
C ASN A 84 1.70 16.61 0.54
N LYS A 85 2.97 16.92 0.77
CA LYS A 85 3.68 17.96 0.00
C LYS A 85 4.47 17.45 -1.21
N ASN A 86 4.61 16.14 -1.36
CA ASN A 86 5.37 15.56 -2.45
C ASN A 86 4.50 15.41 -3.70
N ASN A 87 4.92 16.02 -4.80
CA ASN A 87 4.38 15.81 -6.15
C ASN A 87 4.71 14.40 -6.71
N SER A 88 4.79 13.39 -5.84
CA SER A 88 4.99 12.02 -6.31
C SER A 88 3.69 11.45 -6.87
N LEU A 89 3.81 10.63 -7.90
CA LEU A 89 2.67 9.93 -8.52
C LEU A 89 1.78 9.24 -7.48
N ARG A 90 2.39 8.58 -6.49
CA ARG A 90 1.69 7.89 -5.41
C ARG A 90 0.85 8.85 -4.55
N ASN A 91 1.41 9.99 -4.16
CA ASN A 91 0.72 10.95 -3.28
C ASN A 91 -0.42 11.64 -4.04
N LEU A 92 -0.19 12.01 -5.30
CA LEU A 92 -1.23 12.56 -6.16
C LEU A 92 -2.37 11.57 -6.37
N LEU A 93 -2.04 10.30 -6.68
CA LEU A 93 -3.03 9.23 -6.80
C LEU A 93 -3.84 9.05 -5.52
N LYS A 94 -3.17 9.01 -4.35
CA LYS A 94 -3.84 8.88 -3.05
C LYS A 94 -4.81 10.04 -2.80
N LEU A 95 -4.40 11.27 -3.11
CA LEU A 95 -5.24 12.45 -2.96
C LEU A 95 -6.49 12.35 -3.85
N ARG A 96 -6.32 12.07 -5.14
CA ARG A 96 -7.42 11.94 -6.10
C ARG A 96 -8.38 10.79 -5.78
N LEU A 97 -7.86 9.66 -5.26
CA LEU A 97 -8.70 8.57 -4.78
C LEU A 97 -9.55 9.01 -3.58
N SER A 98 -8.98 9.79 -2.65
CA SER A 98 -9.74 10.30 -1.49
C SER A 98 -10.85 11.26 -1.89
N GLU A 99 -10.67 12.06 -2.95
CA GLU A 99 -11.71 12.92 -3.53
C GLU A 99 -12.91 12.10 -4.08
N LYS A 100 -12.67 10.84 -4.43
CA LYS A 100 -13.71 9.87 -4.83
C LYS A 100 -14.26 9.03 -3.67
N GLY A 101 -13.91 9.39 -2.44
CA GLY A 101 -14.31 8.62 -1.25
C GLY A 101 -13.57 7.28 -1.08
N ILE A 102 -12.52 7.03 -1.85
CA ILE A 102 -11.70 5.82 -1.77
C ILE A 102 -10.54 6.06 -0.80
N ASN A 103 -10.66 5.48 0.40
CA ASN A 103 -9.63 5.62 1.43
C ASN A 103 -8.49 4.64 1.18
N SER A 104 -7.36 5.14 0.68
CA SER A 104 -6.11 4.38 0.51
C SER A 104 -5.07 4.80 1.54
N ILE A 105 -4.23 3.87 1.98
CA ILE A 105 -3.25 4.09 3.06
C ILE A 105 -1.85 3.70 2.59
N ILE A 106 -0.84 4.42 3.08
CA ILE A 106 0.56 4.12 2.78
C ILE A 106 1.18 3.41 3.99
N TYR A 107 1.53 2.14 3.82
CA TYR A 107 2.21 1.33 4.84
C TYR A 107 3.57 0.87 4.30
N TYR A 108 4.70 1.58 4.57
CA TYR A 108 4.85 2.79 5.37
C TYR A 108 5.56 3.86 4.54
N PRO A 109 5.30 5.16 4.77
CA PRO A 109 5.88 6.22 3.94
C PRO A 109 7.36 6.48 4.22
N ILE A 110 7.84 6.18 5.43
CA ILE A 110 9.19 6.46 5.90
C ILE A 110 9.86 5.16 6.32
N PRO A 111 11.00 4.78 5.72
CA PRO A 111 11.74 3.61 6.15
C PRO A 111 12.31 3.82 7.56
N ILE A 112 12.47 2.73 8.32
CA ILE A 112 12.86 2.80 9.74
C ILE A 112 14.17 3.57 9.94
N HIS A 113 15.17 3.33 9.10
CA HIS A 113 16.48 3.99 9.20
C HIS A 113 16.44 5.50 8.91
N ALA A 114 15.40 5.99 8.23
CA ALA A 114 15.20 7.41 7.96
C ALA A 114 14.33 8.12 9.02
N GLN A 115 13.79 7.39 9.99
CA GLN A 115 13.02 8.00 11.07
C GLN A 115 13.93 8.81 12.01
N ILE A 116 13.39 9.91 12.56
CA ILE A 116 14.11 10.84 13.45
C ILE A 116 14.80 10.11 14.61
N ALA A 117 14.17 9.08 15.17
CA ALA A 117 14.72 8.26 16.26
C ALA A 117 16.04 7.56 15.91
N TYR A 118 16.33 7.40 14.62
CA TYR A 118 17.53 6.71 14.11
C TYR A 118 18.48 7.64 13.36
N LYS A 119 18.21 8.95 13.31
CA LYS A 119 18.99 9.95 12.54
C LYS A 119 20.48 9.96 12.90
N ASN A 120 20.85 9.59 14.13
CA ASN A 120 22.24 9.53 14.62
C ASN A 120 22.92 8.17 14.40
N LYS A 121 22.27 7.22 13.75
CA LYS A 121 22.83 5.91 13.45
C LYS A 121 23.38 5.91 12.02
N ASN A 122 24.66 5.60 11.85
CA ASN A 122 25.28 5.46 10.53
C ASN A 122 24.79 4.16 9.86
N PHE A 123 23.70 4.22 9.13
CA PHE A 123 23.28 3.14 8.25
C PHE A 123 23.89 3.33 6.86
N SER A 124 24.46 2.27 6.30
CA SER A 124 24.91 2.29 4.91
C SER A 124 23.69 2.35 3.99
N ARG A 125 23.48 3.51 3.38
CA ARG A 125 22.33 3.80 2.52
C ARG A 125 22.31 2.93 1.28
N GLU A 126 23.46 2.62 0.70
CA GLU A 126 23.60 1.77 -0.48
C GLU A 126 22.97 0.39 -0.30
N LYS A 127 22.93 -0.11 0.95
CA LYS A 127 22.33 -1.42 1.27
C LYS A 127 20.81 -1.40 1.41
N LEU A 128 20.16 -0.23 1.47
CA LEU A 128 18.74 -0.08 1.78
C LEU A 128 17.93 0.59 0.66
N ILE A 129 18.53 0.77 -0.50
CA ILE A 129 17.92 1.39 -1.69
C ILE A 129 16.55 0.79 -2.03
N ASN A 130 16.41 -0.53 -1.99
CA ASN A 130 15.14 -1.18 -2.28
C ASN A 130 14.07 -0.82 -1.25
N THR A 131 14.42 -0.68 0.03
CA THR A 131 13.50 -0.27 1.09
C THR A 131 13.02 1.16 0.86
N GLU A 132 13.93 2.08 0.56
CA GLU A 132 13.62 3.48 0.29
C GLU A 132 12.69 3.61 -0.92
N ARG A 133 13.04 2.93 -2.02
CA ARG A 133 12.21 2.91 -3.22
C ARG A 133 10.79 2.40 -2.95
N VAL A 134 10.66 1.27 -2.25
CA VAL A 134 9.35 0.69 -1.93
C VAL A 134 8.51 1.67 -1.09
N CYS A 135 9.10 2.38 -0.13
CA CYS A 135 8.40 3.38 0.67
C CYS A 135 7.83 4.54 -0.18
N THR A 136 8.38 4.83 -1.36
CA THR A 136 7.86 5.85 -2.27
C THR A 136 6.80 5.33 -3.24
N GLU A 137 6.72 4.01 -3.45
CA GLU A 137 5.89 3.40 -4.50
C GLU A 137 4.63 2.71 -3.99
N VAL A 138 4.60 2.27 -2.72
CA VAL A 138 3.51 1.43 -2.20
C VAL A 138 2.26 2.22 -1.85
N LEU A 139 1.08 1.63 -2.15
CA LEU A 139 -0.23 2.12 -1.76
C LEU A 139 -1.14 0.94 -1.44
N SER A 140 -1.78 0.96 -0.27
CA SER A 140 -2.75 -0.05 0.15
C SER A 140 -4.15 0.37 -0.25
N LEU A 141 -4.86 -0.51 -0.98
CA LEU A 141 -6.25 -0.34 -1.34
C LEU A 141 -7.18 -0.78 -0.19
N PRO A 142 -8.45 -0.34 -0.19
CA PRO A 142 -9.43 -0.81 0.80
C PRO A 142 -9.50 -2.33 0.84
N MET A 143 -9.27 -2.92 2.05
CA MET A 143 -9.22 -4.36 2.23
C MET A 143 -9.85 -4.75 3.58
N TYR A 144 -11.08 -5.28 3.53
CA TYR A 144 -11.79 -5.82 4.68
C TYR A 144 -12.71 -6.95 4.23
N PRO A 145 -13.10 -7.88 5.13
CA PRO A 145 -13.81 -9.10 4.74
C PRO A 145 -15.20 -8.89 4.15
N GLU A 146 -15.81 -7.74 4.43
CA GLU A 146 -17.19 -7.40 4.07
C GLU A 146 -17.31 -6.53 2.82
N ILE A 147 -16.18 -6.09 2.22
CA ILE A 147 -16.22 -5.26 1.01
C ILE A 147 -16.93 -6.00 -0.12
N SER A 148 -17.93 -5.36 -0.72
CA SER A 148 -18.69 -5.94 -1.81
C SER A 148 -17.90 -5.98 -3.12
N TYR A 149 -18.34 -6.79 -4.07
CA TYR A 149 -17.72 -6.85 -5.39
C TYR A 149 -17.89 -5.53 -6.16
N GLU A 150 -19.05 -4.89 -6.02
CA GLU A 150 -19.37 -3.60 -6.64
C GLU A 150 -18.45 -2.48 -6.10
N GLU A 151 -18.17 -2.48 -4.79
CA GLU A 151 -17.20 -1.55 -4.19
C GLU A 151 -15.78 -1.80 -4.73
N GLN A 152 -15.39 -3.06 -4.91
CA GLN A 152 -14.09 -3.41 -5.48
C GLN A 152 -13.97 -2.97 -6.94
N VAL A 153 -15.02 -3.15 -7.74
CA VAL A 153 -15.09 -2.66 -9.13
C VAL A 153 -14.94 -1.14 -9.14
N TYR A 154 -15.69 -0.44 -8.28
CA TYR A 154 -15.60 1.01 -8.16
C TYR A 154 -14.17 1.49 -7.83
N VAL A 155 -13.50 0.81 -6.88
CA VAL A 155 -12.11 1.12 -6.52
C VAL A 155 -11.18 0.88 -7.71
N ALA A 156 -11.30 -0.24 -8.41
CA ALA A 156 -10.42 -0.61 -9.51
C ALA A 156 -10.59 0.31 -10.73
N GLU A 157 -11.83 0.64 -11.09
CA GLU A 157 -12.12 1.56 -12.21
C GLU A 157 -11.58 2.97 -11.93
N ASN A 158 -11.87 3.52 -10.74
CA ASN A 158 -11.36 4.83 -10.37
C ASN A 158 -9.83 4.85 -10.28
N LEU A 159 -9.21 3.81 -9.73
CA LEU A 159 -7.75 3.67 -9.72
C LEU A 159 -7.19 3.76 -11.16
N ASN A 160 -7.76 3.00 -12.10
CA ASN A 160 -7.29 2.97 -13.49
C ASN A 160 -7.44 4.32 -14.20
N ILE A 161 -8.57 5.00 -14.00
CA ILE A 161 -8.85 6.31 -14.61
C ILE A 161 -7.93 7.38 -14.03
N ILE A 162 -7.87 7.46 -12.69
CA ILE A 162 -7.12 8.49 -11.98
C ILE A 162 -5.62 8.31 -12.21
N LEU A 163 -5.12 7.08 -12.17
CA LEU A 163 -3.69 6.81 -12.37
C LEU A 163 -3.23 7.28 -13.76
N LYS A 164 -4.00 7.02 -14.80
CA LYS A 164 -3.71 7.54 -16.16
C LYS A 164 -3.71 9.07 -16.20
N SER A 165 -4.67 9.71 -15.53
CA SER A 165 -4.72 11.18 -15.44
C SER A 165 -3.50 11.74 -14.70
N CYS A 166 -3.10 11.14 -13.56
CA CYS A 166 -1.93 11.57 -12.81
C CYS A 166 -0.62 11.42 -13.60
N ILE A 167 -0.49 10.32 -14.36
CA ILE A 167 0.68 10.09 -15.23
C ILE A 167 0.79 11.18 -16.29
N ASN A 168 -0.33 11.52 -16.92
CA ASN A 168 -0.36 12.59 -17.94
C ASN A 168 -0.05 13.97 -17.33
N GLU A 169 -0.62 14.27 -16.16
CA GLU A 169 -0.40 15.53 -15.42
C GLU A 169 1.08 15.72 -15.05
N LEU A 170 1.73 14.65 -14.59
CA LEU A 170 3.15 14.68 -14.23
C LEU A 170 4.11 14.51 -15.42
N GLN A 171 3.59 14.40 -16.65
CA GLN A 171 4.37 14.16 -17.87
C GLN A 171 5.33 12.95 -17.75
N ILE A 172 4.91 11.92 -17.03
CA ILE A 172 5.67 10.69 -16.87
C ILE A 172 5.56 9.90 -18.17
N CYS A 173 6.67 9.77 -18.90
CA CYS A 173 6.74 8.92 -20.10
C CYS A 173 6.58 7.45 -19.69
N ALA A 174 5.70 6.73 -20.37
CA ALA A 174 5.46 5.32 -20.17
C ALA A 174 6.50 4.45 -20.89
#